data_ad76f9d486257042ce13774d6dd79f26
#
_entry.id   ad76f9d486257042ce13774d6dd79f26
#
_cell.length_a   1.000
_cell.length_b   1.000
_cell.length_c   1.000
_cell.angle_alpha   90.00
_cell.angle_beta   90.00
_cell.angle_gamma   90.00
#
_symmetry.space_group_name_H-M   'P 1'
#
loop_
_entity.id
_entity.type
_entity.pdbx_description
1 polymer ?
#
loop_
_entity_poly.entity_id
_entity_poly.type
_entity_poly.pdbx_seq_one_letter_code
_entity_poly.pdbx_strand_id
1 'polypeptide(L)'
;ESFTETYSFVDGKLKTTTRKYGTAHRPTTTTYSYHSDGKLAKVLVESPGNLGLPNGQTEEITLVTETDYTHTGNVISAAEKKYTKDAQGNKRDGDTSLTNYTYTFANENLIKVTESTTNHEYTTEYTYDEKNNPLLQNFFKLLGPDYFTTKNGSKNNILTQKETRKNNNDSPYVSEYIYEYTYADNNYPLTQKIFSKTTENGLEKKESGEIVEYTY
;
A
#
# COMPACT_ATOMS: atom_id res chain seq x y z
N GLU A 1 -5.09 -13.83 17.31
CA GLU A 1 -5.28 -12.76 18.32
C GLU A 1 -6.45 -11.88 17.91
N SER A 2 -7.32 -11.54 18.88
CA SER A 2 -8.41 -10.58 18.67
C SER A 2 -7.89 -9.16 18.73
N PHE A 3 -8.42 -8.27 17.89
CA PHE A 3 -8.15 -6.86 17.97
C PHE A 3 -9.46 -6.05 17.93
N THR A 4 -9.41 -4.85 18.47
CA THR A 4 -10.49 -3.87 18.36
C THR A 4 -10.03 -2.73 17.46
N GLU A 5 -10.88 -2.34 16.52
CA GLU A 5 -10.63 -1.19 15.67
C GLU A 5 -11.77 -0.18 15.82
N THR A 6 -11.41 1.09 16.00
CA THR A 6 -12.35 2.20 16.14
C THR A 6 -12.07 3.26 15.09
N TYR A 7 -13.13 3.90 14.62
CA TYR A 7 -13.10 4.89 13.56
C TYR A 7 -13.73 6.19 14.04
N SER A 8 -13.11 7.33 13.75
CA SER A 8 -13.74 8.64 13.94
C SER A 8 -13.86 9.38 12.63
N PHE A 9 -14.97 10.09 12.46
CA PHE A 9 -15.28 10.85 11.25
C PHE A 9 -15.52 12.32 11.62
N VAL A 10 -15.07 13.22 10.75
CA VAL A 10 -15.36 14.66 10.83
C VAL A 10 -15.83 15.09 9.44
N ASP A 11 -16.97 15.75 9.35
CA ASP A 11 -17.59 16.20 8.10
C ASP A 11 -17.71 15.08 7.05
N GLY A 12 -18.09 13.88 7.51
CA GLY A 12 -18.26 12.69 6.66
C GLY A 12 -16.96 12.05 6.17
N LYS A 13 -15.80 12.57 6.58
CA LYS A 13 -14.49 12.01 6.22
C LYS A 13 -13.86 11.29 7.39
N LEU A 14 -13.21 10.15 7.11
CA LEU A 14 -12.45 9.40 8.12
C LEU A 14 -11.31 10.26 8.65
N LYS A 15 -11.30 10.53 9.95
CA LYS A 15 -10.30 11.37 10.62
C LYS A 15 -9.24 10.55 11.32
N THR A 16 -9.65 9.51 12.06
CA THR A 16 -8.71 8.61 12.74
C THR A 16 -9.21 7.18 12.69
N THR A 17 -8.26 6.24 12.65
CA THR A 17 -8.48 4.84 13.03
C THR A 17 -7.58 4.50 14.19
N THR A 18 -8.07 3.68 15.12
CA THR A 18 -7.26 3.20 16.25
C THR A 18 -7.42 1.69 16.33
N ARG A 19 -6.31 0.95 16.20
CA ARG A 19 -6.27 -0.51 16.29
C ARG A 19 -5.54 -0.93 17.55
N LYS A 20 -6.20 -1.73 18.38
CA LYS A 20 -5.66 -2.24 19.63
C LYS A 20 -5.72 -3.77 19.65
N TYR A 21 -4.58 -4.42 19.87
CA TYR A 21 -4.45 -5.87 20.03
C TYR A 21 -4.50 -6.22 21.51
N GLY A 22 -5.45 -7.11 21.90
CA GLY A 22 -5.62 -7.56 23.29
C GLY A 22 -5.81 -6.40 24.28
N THR A 23 -5.57 -6.66 25.56
CA THR A 23 -5.71 -5.66 26.64
C THR A 23 -4.40 -4.98 27.04
N ALA A 24 -3.27 -5.62 26.71
CA ALA A 24 -1.93 -5.22 27.21
C ALA A 24 -1.12 -4.30 26.28
N HIS A 25 -1.55 -4.12 25.03
CA HIS A 25 -0.79 -3.36 24.05
C HIS A 25 -1.33 -1.95 23.87
N ARG A 26 -0.40 -0.99 23.70
CA ARG A 26 -0.74 0.37 23.27
C ARG A 26 -1.31 0.30 21.85
N PRO A 27 -2.31 1.13 21.51
CA PRO A 27 -2.91 1.10 20.19
C PRO A 27 -1.99 1.69 19.12
N THR A 28 -2.15 1.21 17.89
CA THR A 28 -1.70 1.93 16.68
C THR A 28 -2.78 2.92 16.30
N THR A 29 -2.40 4.17 16.07
CA THR A 29 -3.31 5.24 15.62
C THR A 29 -2.91 5.71 14.24
N THR A 30 -3.89 5.78 13.33
CA THR A 30 -3.72 6.40 12.01
C THR A 30 -4.57 7.68 11.95
N THR A 31 -3.96 8.79 11.59
CA THR A 31 -4.63 10.10 11.42
C THR A 31 -4.59 10.51 9.97
N TYR A 32 -5.73 10.96 9.45
CA TYR A 32 -5.91 11.40 8.05
C TYR A 32 -6.16 12.91 8.01
N SER A 33 -5.52 13.59 7.08
CA SER A 33 -5.74 15.01 6.78
C SER A 33 -6.06 15.19 5.30
N TYR A 34 -6.83 16.22 4.97
CA TYR A 34 -7.35 16.44 3.63
C TYR A 34 -7.06 17.86 3.16
N HIS A 35 -6.81 18.01 1.86
CA HIS A 35 -6.79 19.30 1.19
C HIS A 35 -8.19 19.94 1.19
N SER A 36 -8.26 21.23 0.88
CA SER A 36 -9.54 21.98 0.80
C SER A 36 -10.50 21.44 -0.27
N ASP A 37 -9.97 20.79 -1.33
CA ASP A 37 -10.76 20.12 -2.36
C ASP A 37 -11.25 18.71 -1.94
N GLY A 38 -10.93 18.29 -0.74
CA GLY A 38 -11.37 17.03 -0.15
C GLY A 38 -10.50 15.82 -0.44
N LYS A 39 -9.43 15.96 -1.23
CA LYS A 39 -8.47 14.88 -1.48
C LYS A 39 -7.58 14.64 -0.27
N LEU A 40 -7.10 13.42 -0.11
CA LEU A 40 -6.17 13.06 0.96
C LEU A 40 -4.89 13.88 0.84
N ALA A 41 -4.49 14.55 1.94
CA ALA A 41 -3.28 15.36 2.01
C ALA A 41 -2.17 14.66 2.79
N LYS A 42 -2.53 13.98 3.89
CA LYS A 42 -1.55 13.34 4.77
C LYS A 42 -2.15 12.14 5.48
N VAL A 43 -1.33 11.11 5.65
CA VAL A 43 -1.54 10.00 6.57
C VAL A 43 -0.41 9.97 7.59
N LEU A 44 -0.75 9.93 8.88
CA LEU A 44 0.18 9.78 9.99
C LEU A 44 -0.17 8.50 10.75
N VAL A 45 0.75 7.54 10.78
CA VAL A 45 0.62 6.30 11.55
C VAL A 45 1.59 6.34 12.73
N GLU A 46 1.07 6.15 13.92
CA GLU A 46 1.85 6.07 15.16
C GLU A 46 1.60 4.70 15.81
N SER A 47 2.65 3.90 15.90
CA SER A 47 2.60 2.54 16.46
C SER A 47 3.54 2.41 17.65
N PRO A 48 3.12 1.73 18.72
CA PRO A 48 4.01 1.44 19.85
C PRO A 48 5.13 0.49 19.41
N GLY A 49 6.31 0.71 19.97
CA GLY A 49 7.48 -0.13 19.77
C GLY A 49 8.35 -0.18 21.02
N ASN A 50 9.33 -1.07 20.99
CA ASN A 50 10.35 -1.18 22.02
C ASN A 50 11.72 -1.24 21.34
N LEU A 51 12.67 -0.47 21.83
CA LEU A 51 14.06 -0.48 21.38
C LEU A 51 14.91 -1.22 22.42
N GLY A 52 15.64 -2.26 21.98
CA GLY A 52 16.63 -2.93 22.82
C GLY A 52 17.87 -2.04 23.00
N LEU A 53 18.32 -1.88 24.23
CA LEU A 53 19.51 -1.14 24.58
C LEU A 53 20.73 -2.08 24.79
N PRO A 54 21.97 -1.60 24.58
CA PRO A 54 23.18 -2.44 24.74
C PRO A 54 23.35 -3.09 26.12
N ASN A 55 22.71 -2.53 27.15
CA ASN A 55 22.73 -3.05 28.53
C ASN A 55 21.65 -4.12 28.78
N GLY A 56 20.91 -4.58 27.73
CA GLY A 56 19.84 -5.57 27.83
C GLY A 56 18.49 -5.00 28.30
N GLN A 57 18.41 -3.70 28.56
CA GLN A 57 17.14 -3.01 28.85
C GLN A 57 16.36 -2.71 27.57
N THR A 58 15.09 -2.37 27.71
CA THR A 58 14.26 -1.90 26.62
C THR A 58 13.74 -0.50 26.92
N GLU A 59 13.73 0.34 25.90
CA GLU A 59 13.12 1.67 25.92
C GLU A 59 11.81 1.64 25.14
N GLU A 60 10.75 2.21 25.71
CA GLU A 60 9.51 2.42 24.97
C GLU A 60 9.69 3.52 23.93
N ILE A 61 9.31 3.22 22.68
CA ILE A 61 9.37 4.17 21.58
C ILE A 61 8.02 4.22 20.84
N THR A 62 7.83 5.23 20.01
CA THR A 62 6.77 5.28 19.03
C THR A 62 7.37 5.25 17.63
N LEU A 63 6.99 4.25 16.83
CA LEU A 63 7.29 4.17 15.41
C LEU A 63 6.33 5.09 14.66
N VAL A 64 6.86 6.00 13.86
CA VAL A 64 6.05 6.98 13.11
C VAL A 64 6.28 6.77 11.62
N THR A 65 5.17 6.64 10.88
CA THR A 65 5.14 6.74 9.42
C THR A 65 4.28 7.94 9.05
N GLU A 66 4.86 8.89 8.36
CA GLU A 66 4.21 10.12 7.89
C GLU A 66 4.28 10.16 6.36
N THR A 67 3.12 10.20 5.69
CA THR A 67 3.02 10.23 4.23
C THR A 67 2.27 11.49 3.80
N ASP A 68 2.94 12.37 3.06
CA ASP A 68 2.37 13.57 2.46
C ASP A 68 2.00 13.29 1.00
N TYR A 69 0.77 13.65 0.57
CA TYR A 69 0.23 13.42 -0.78
C TYR A 69 0.06 14.72 -1.55
N THR A 70 0.44 14.70 -2.83
CA THR A 70 0.20 15.78 -3.79
C THR A 70 -0.52 15.22 -5.01
N HIS A 71 -1.60 15.87 -5.43
CA HIS A 71 -2.44 15.44 -6.55
C HIS A 71 -2.28 16.40 -7.74
N THR A 72 -1.88 15.87 -8.90
CA THR A 72 -1.68 16.66 -10.13
C THR A 72 -2.27 15.89 -11.32
N GLY A 73 -3.46 16.29 -11.75
CA GLY A 73 -4.18 15.58 -12.83
C GLY A 73 -4.42 14.11 -12.47
N ASN A 74 -3.89 13.22 -13.28
CA ASN A 74 -3.97 11.77 -13.09
C ASN A 74 -2.76 11.15 -12.37
N VAL A 75 -1.94 12.00 -11.74
CA VAL A 75 -0.78 11.56 -10.97
C VAL A 75 -0.94 11.96 -9.51
N ILE A 76 -0.62 11.03 -8.61
CA ILE A 76 -0.48 11.29 -7.17
C ILE A 76 0.96 11.01 -6.79
N SER A 77 1.62 11.98 -6.19
CA SER A 77 2.94 11.80 -5.58
C SER A 77 2.79 11.70 -4.08
N ALA A 78 3.55 10.81 -3.46
CA ALA A 78 3.59 10.66 -2.01
C ALA A 78 5.04 10.64 -1.51
N ALA A 79 5.29 11.37 -0.42
CA ALA A 79 6.57 11.37 0.28
C ALA A 79 6.36 10.76 1.67
N GLU A 80 6.88 9.55 1.85
CA GLU A 80 6.81 8.81 3.12
C GLU A 80 8.09 9.01 3.91
N LYS A 81 7.93 9.41 5.18
CA LYS A 81 9.01 9.52 6.17
C LYS A 81 8.73 8.55 7.30
N LYS A 82 9.71 7.72 7.63
CA LYS A 82 9.67 6.87 8.82
C LYS A 82 10.72 7.35 9.82
N TYR A 83 10.33 7.45 11.08
CA TYR A 83 11.21 7.83 12.17
C TYR A 83 10.66 7.31 13.50
N THR A 84 11.48 7.41 14.56
CA THR A 84 11.08 7.04 15.91
C THR A 84 10.97 8.27 16.81
N LYS A 85 10.08 8.19 17.82
CA LYS A 85 10.00 9.12 18.93
C LYS A 85 10.35 8.38 20.22
N ASP A 86 11.00 9.09 21.17
CA ASP A 86 11.21 8.61 22.53
C ASP A 86 9.90 8.59 23.35
N ALA A 87 9.98 8.14 24.59
CA ALA A 87 8.82 8.09 25.50
C ALA A 87 8.26 9.49 25.83
N GLN A 88 9.02 10.56 25.63
CA GLN A 88 8.63 11.95 25.82
C GLN A 88 8.02 12.56 24.55
N GLY A 89 8.03 11.83 23.44
CA GLY A 89 7.49 12.25 22.14
C GLY A 89 8.48 13.03 21.27
N ASN A 90 9.76 13.14 21.66
CA ASN A 90 10.76 13.80 20.85
C ASN A 90 11.24 12.88 19.74
N LYS A 91 11.45 13.44 18.55
CA LYS A 91 12.03 12.69 17.43
C LYS A 91 13.49 12.31 17.77
N ARG A 92 13.84 11.04 17.51
CA ARG A 92 15.23 10.55 17.68
C ARG A 92 16.06 10.94 16.46
N ASP A 93 17.30 11.37 16.70
CA ASP A 93 18.23 11.70 15.64
C ASP A 93 18.75 10.44 14.92
N GLY A 94 18.99 10.55 13.61
CA GLY A 94 19.57 9.48 12.79
C GLY A 94 18.60 8.42 12.27
N ASP A 95 17.37 8.34 12.78
CA ASP A 95 16.39 7.29 12.46
C ASP A 95 15.41 7.64 11.32
N THR A 96 15.77 8.57 10.43
CA THR A 96 14.84 8.97 9.37
C THR A 96 15.14 8.27 8.06
N SER A 97 14.17 7.52 7.53
CA SER A 97 14.15 7.05 6.15
C SER A 97 13.13 7.82 5.31
N LEU A 98 13.45 8.03 4.05
CA LEU A 98 12.58 8.68 3.08
C LEU A 98 12.33 7.74 1.90
N THR A 99 11.06 7.57 1.54
CA THR A 99 10.62 6.86 0.34
C THR A 99 9.65 7.74 -0.43
N ASN A 100 9.88 7.90 -1.72
CA ASN A 100 8.96 8.62 -2.59
C ASN A 100 8.18 7.64 -3.46
N TYR A 101 6.88 7.90 -3.62
CA TYR A 101 5.99 7.15 -4.47
C TYR A 101 5.39 8.05 -5.54
N THR A 102 5.18 7.48 -6.72
CA THR A 102 4.40 8.10 -7.78
C THR A 102 3.38 7.09 -8.28
N TYR A 103 2.10 7.45 -8.22
CA TYR A 103 0.96 6.67 -8.68
C TYR A 103 0.40 7.33 -9.93
N THR A 104 0.32 6.61 -11.04
CA THR A 104 -0.24 7.11 -12.31
C THR A 104 -1.52 6.36 -12.62
N PHE A 105 -2.56 7.10 -12.98
CA PHE A 105 -3.89 6.58 -13.26
C PHE A 105 -4.29 6.80 -14.72
N ALA A 106 -5.09 5.89 -15.27
CA ALA A 106 -5.80 6.06 -16.54
C ALA A 106 -7.14 5.34 -16.45
N ASN A 107 -8.21 5.96 -16.91
CA ASN A 107 -9.57 5.38 -16.95
C ASN A 107 -10.01 4.80 -15.58
N GLU A 108 -9.70 5.52 -14.48
CA GLU A 108 -9.97 5.12 -13.09
C GLU A 108 -9.20 3.86 -12.62
N ASN A 109 -8.15 3.47 -13.36
CA ASN A 109 -7.25 2.36 -13.01
C ASN A 109 -5.86 2.89 -12.65
N LEU A 110 -5.23 2.29 -11.64
CA LEU A 110 -3.84 2.53 -11.28
C LEU A 110 -2.94 1.79 -12.28
N ILE A 111 -2.35 2.49 -13.25
CA ILE A 111 -1.57 1.85 -14.32
C ILE A 111 -0.08 1.73 -14.00
N LYS A 112 0.43 2.54 -13.08
CA LYS A 112 1.84 2.50 -12.70
C LYS A 112 2.05 3.00 -11.28
N VAL A 113 2.91 2.31 -10.55
CA VAL A 113 3.48 2.76 -9.27
C VAL A 113 4.99 2.79 -9.41
N THR A 114 5.62 3.87 -8.99
CA THR A 114 7.07 3.93 -8.82
C THR A 114 7.36 4.26 -7.35
N GLU A 115 8.16 3.43 -6.71
CA GLU A 115 8.74 3.66 -5.40
C GLU A 115 10.23 3.95 -5.57
N SER A 116 10.75 4.98 -4.92
CA SER A 116 12.15 5.33 -4.98
C SER A 116 12.70 5.72 -3.61
N THR A 117 13.87 5.20 -3.32
CA THR A 117 14.71 5.58 -2.19
C THR A 117 16.07 6.04 -2.69
N THR A 118 17.01 6.35 -1.79
CA THR A 118 18.41 6.65 -2.16
C THR A 118 19.12 5.47 -2.83
N ASN A 119 18.68 4.22 -2.60
CA ASN A 119 19.42 3.01 -2.95
C ASN A 119 18.71 2.13 -3.99
N HIS A 120 17.41 2.29 -4.20
CA HIS A 120 16.66 1.48 -5.15
C HIS A 120 15.49 2.23 -5.77
N GLU A 121 15.11 1.77 -6.95
CA GLU A 121 13.85 2.10 -7.61
C GLU A 121 13.08 0.81 -7.85
N TYR A 122 11.80 0.82 -7.47
CA TYR A 122 10.86 -0.26 -7.71
C TYR A 122 9.69 0.27 -8.52
N THR A 123 9.43 -0.32 -9.68
CA THR A 123 8.32 0.06 -10.55
C THR A 123 7.38 -1.11 -10.74
N THR A 124 6.08 -0.86 -10.58
CA THR A 124 5.02 -1.80 -10.94
C THR A 124 4.12 -1.19 -12.00
N GLU A 125 3.91 -1.90 -13.09
CA GLU A 125 3.03 -1.52 -14.20
C GLU A 125 1.89 -2.52 -14.32
N TYR A 126 0.68 -2.03 -14.60
CA TYR A 126 -0.54 -2.84 -14.67
C TYR A 126 -1.26 -2.63 -16.00
N THR A 127 -1.85 -3.70 -16.52
CA THR A 127 -2.87 -3.64 -17.56
C THR A 127 -4.19 -4.20 -17.05
N TYR A 128 -5.29 -3.79 -17.65
CA TYR A 128 -6.64 -4.08 -17.16
C TYR A 128 -7.54 -4.55 -18.29
N ASP A 129 -8.56 -5.31 -17.94
CA ASP A 129 -9.71 -5.58 -18.79
C ASP A 129 -10.72 -4.42 -18.76
N GLU A 130 -11.93 -4.67 -19.32
CA GLU A 130 -13.06 -3.71 -19.29
C GLU A 130 -14.19 -4.20 -18.35
N LYS A 131 -13.91 -5.20 -17.48
CA LYS A 131 -14.90 -5.84 -16.63
C LYS A 131 -14.85 -5.26 -15.20
N ASN A 132 -15.88 -5.60 -14.42
CA ASN A 132 -16.03 -5.07 -13.07
C ASN A 132 -15.04 -5.70 -12.09
N ASN A 133 -14.31 -4.86 -11.35
CA ASN A 133 -13.49 -5.32 -10.24
C ASN A 133 -14.34 -5.48 -8.96
N PRO A 134 -14.51 -6.70 -8.41
CA PRO A 134 -15.31 -6.92 -7.22
C PRO A 134 -14.71 -6.25 -5.98
N LEU A 135 -13.38 -6.05 -5.96
CA LEU A 135 -12.68 -5.44 -4.82
C LEU A 135 -12.94 -3.93 -4.73
N LEU A 136 -13.26 -3.27 -5.85
CA LEU A 136 -13.59 -1.84 -5.86
C LEU A 136 -14.84 -1.52 -5.03
N GLN A 137 -15.80 -2.43 -4.98
CA GLN A 137 -17.05 -2.27 -4.23
C GLN A 137 -16.93 -2.70 -2.76
N ASN A 138 -15.80 -3.28 -2.40
CA ASN A 138 -15.59 -3.86 -1.09
C ASN A 138 -15.39 -2.81 0.00
N PHE A 139 -15.62 -3.27 1.23
CA PHE A 139 -15.51 -2.61 2.51
C PHE A 139 -14.21 -1.78 2.72
N PHE A 140 -13.14 -2.09 1.98
CA PHE A 140 -11.88 -1.35 2.03
C PHE A 140 -11.99 0.14 1.67
N LYS A 141 -12.95 0.55 0.84
CA LYS A 141 -13.23 1.96 0.55
C LYS A 141 -13.67 2.76 1.78
N LEU A 142 -14.23 2.06 2.76
CA LEU A 142 -14.67 2.67 4.02
C LEU A 142 -13.54 2.71 5.05
N LEU A 143 -12.49 1.91 4.88
CA LEU A 143 -11.47 1.68 5.90
C LEU A 143 -10.16 2.45 5.70
N GLY A 144 -9.93 3.02 4.53
CA GLY A 144 -8.73 3.80 4.27
C GLY A 144 -8.90 4.71 3.07
N PRO A 145 -8.81 6.03 3.25
CA PRO A 145 -8.91 6.98 2.13
C PRO A 145 -7.74 6.91 1.14
N ASP A 146 -6.71 6.14 1.46
CA ASP A 146 -5.54 5.84 0.64
C ASP A 146 -5.66 4.53 -0.17
N TYR A 147 -6.83 3.85 -0.11
CA TYR A 147 -7.09 2.61 -0.85
C TYR A 147 -6.81 2.72 -2.37
N PHE A 148 -6.94 3.93 -2.93
CA PHE A 148 -6.69 4.21 -4.34
C PHE A 148 -5.21 4.03 -4.74
N THR A 149 -4.28 4.03 -3.78
CA THR A 149 -2.85 3.78 -4.04
C THR A 149 -2.55 2.30 -4.23
N THR A 150 -3.55 1.44 -4.08
CA THR A 150 -3.42 0.00 -4.28
C THR A 150 -4.12 -0.46 -5.55
N LYS A 151 -3.65 -1.58 -6.12
CA LYS A 151 -4.29 -2.21 -7.27
C LYS A 151 -5.78 -2.54 -7.05
N ASN A 152 -6.18 -2.78 -5.81
CA ASN A 152 -7.56 -3.10 -5.43
C ASN A 152 -8.51 -1.90 -5.58
N GLY A 153 -7.98 -0.67 -5.60
CA GLY A 153 -8.72 0.56 -5.84
C GLY A 153 -9.04 0.83 -7.32
N SER A 154 -8.58 0.00 -8.24
CA SER A 154 -8.82 0.14 -9.68
C SER A 154 -10.24 -0.27 -10.07
N LYS A 155 -10.77 0.35 -11.13
CA LYS A 155 -12.13 0.11 -11.65
C LYS A 155 -12.31 -1.29 -12.22
N ASN A 156 -11.30 -1.77 -12.94
CA ASN A 156 -11.31 -2.99 -13.73
C ASN A 156 -10.41 -4.07 -13.12
N ASN A 157 -10.50 -5.31 -13.62
CA ASN A 157 -9.64 -6.40 -13.18
C ASN A 157 -8.27 -6.34 -13.86
N ILE A 158 -7.23 -6.68 -13.13
CA ILE A 158 -5.85 -6.66 -13.62
C ILE A 158 -5.64 -7.85 -14.56
N LEU A 159 -5.11 -7.60 -15.76
CA LEU A 159 -4.68 -8.65 -16.69
C LEU A 159 -3.19 -8.97 -16.56
N THR A 160 -2.36 -7.96 -16.34
CA THR A 160 -0.93 -8.15 -16.11
C THR A 160 -0.43 -7.22 -15.01
N GLN A 161 0.57 -7.69 -14.28
CA GLN A 161 1.36 -6.91 -13.32
C GLN A 161 2.82 -7.18 -13.60
N LYS A 162 3.57 -6.16 -13.95
CA LYS A 162 5.02 -6.25 -14.19
C LYS A 162 5.75 -5.44 -13.14
N GLU A 163 6.61 -6.10 -12.39
CA GLU A 163 7.44 -5.52 -11.35
C GLU A 163 8.89 -5.46 -11.84
N THR A 164 9.51 -4.29 -11.72
CA THR A 164 10.91 -4.08 -12.05
C THR A 164 11.60 -3.47 -10.85
N ARG A 165 12.62 -4.15 -10.34
CA ARG A 165 13.46 -3.66 -9.25
C ARG A 165 14.85 -3.36 -9.78
N LYS A 166 15.32 -2.15 -9.51
CA LYS A 166 16.68 -1.69 -9.81
C LYS A 166 17.35 -1.27 -8.50
N ASN A 167 18.44 -1.91 -8.16
CA ASN A 167 19.37 -1.44 -7.13
C ASN A 167 20.53 -0.71 -7.82
N ASN A 168 21.23 0.16 -7.10
CA ASN A 168 22.25 1.05 -7.69
C ASN A 168 23.38 0.31 -8.46
N ASN A 169 23.68 -0.94 -8.13
CA ASN A 169 24.81 -1.69 -8.69
C ASN A 169 24.43 -3.05 -9.32
N ASP A 170 23.14 -3.38 -9.38
CA ASP A 170 22.68 -4.70 -9.81
C ASP A 170 21.96 -4.65 -11.16
N SER A 171 21.97 -5.77 -11.87
CA SER A 171 21.06 -5.96 -13.01
C SER A 171 19.61 -5.93 -12.54
N PRO A 172 18.70 -5.32 -13.32
CA PRO A 172 17.29 -5.26 -12.95
C PRO A 172 16.71 -6.67 -12.76
N TYR A 173 15.98 -6.85 -11.68
CA TYR A 173 15.15 -8.03 -11.46
C TYR A 173 13.74 -7.71 -11.95
N VAL A 174 13.16 -8.62 -12.75
CA VAL A 174 11.81 -8.45 -13.32
C VAL A 174 10.95 -9.64 -12.98
N SER A 175 9.77 -9.36 -12.40
CA SER A 175 8.69 -10.35 -12.21
C SER A 175 7.47 -9.92 -13.00
N GLU A 176 6.79 -10.85 -13.62
CA GLU A 176 5.58 -10.62 -14.38
C GLU A 176 4.50 -11.61 -13.93
N TYR A 177 3.30 -11.09 -13.64
CA TYR A 177 2.13 -11.86 -13.27
C TYR A 177 1.08 -11.66 -14.36
N ILE A 178 0.44 -12.76 -14.76
CA ILE A 178 -0.63 -12.79 -15.76
C ILE A 178 -1.86 -13.34 -15.08
N TYR A 179 -2.99 -12.65 -15.24
CA TYR A 179 -4.26 -12.99 -14.63
C TYR A 179 -5.26 -13.35 -15.73
N GLU A 180 -5.82 -14.55 -15.64
CA GLU A 180 -6.88 -15.03 -16.52
C GLU A 180 -8.17 -15.18 -15.72
N TYR A 181 -9.30 -14.73 -16.28
CA TYR A 181 -10.59 -14.75 -15.62
C TYR A 181 -11.66 -15.49 -16.44
N THR A 182 -12.60 -16.11 -15.75
CA THR A 182 -13.92 -16.39 -16.29
C THR A 182 -14.93 -15.45 -15.65
N TYR A 183 -15.99 -15.10 -16.36
CA TYR A 183 -16.95 -14.07 -15.95
C TYR A 183 -18.37 -14.59 -15.93
N ALA A 184 -19.19 -14.07 -15.01
CA ALA A 184 -20.62 -14.16 -15.02
C ALA A 184 -21.23 -13.15 -16.04
N ASP A 185 -22.51 -13.30 -16.37
CA ASP A 185 -23.24 -12.42 -17.31
C ASP A 185 -23.27 -10.94 -16.88
N ASN A 186 -23.12 -10.66 -15.58
CA ASN A 186 -23.03 -9.31 -15.01
C ASN A 186 -21.63 -8.70 -15.06
N ASN A 187 -20.68 -9.32 -15.76
CA ASN A 187 -19.28 -8.91 -15.90
C ASN A 187 -18.44 -8.95 -14.61
N TYR A 188 -18.87 -9.66 -13.58
CA TYR A 188 -18.02 -9.96 -12.43
C TYR A 188 -17.26 -11.28 -12.61
N PRO A 189 -16.01 -11.40 -12.15
CA PRO A 189 -15.24 -12.63 -12.30
C PRO A 189 -15.84 -13.77 -11.46
N LEU A 190 -15.92 -14.97 -12.06
CA LEU A 190 -16.23 -16.22 -11.34
C LEU A 190 -14.97 -16.90 -10.85
N THR A 191 -13.92 -16.91 -11.69
CA THR A 191 -12.63 -17.50 -11.35
C THR A 191 -11.50 -16.58 -11.79
N GLN A 192 -10.37 -16.69 -11.11
CA GLN A 192 -9.10 -16.07 -11.49
C GLN A 192 -8.01 -17.13 -11.45
N LYS A 193 -7.17 -17.18 -12.49
CA LYS A 193 -5.91 -17.91 -12.49
C LYS A 193 -4.76 -16.94 -12.54
N ILE A 194 -3.74 -17.19 -11.76
CA ILE A 194 -2.56 -16.33 -11.66
C ILE A 194 -1.35 -17.15 -12.14
N PHE A 195 -0.61 -16.63 -13.09
CA PHE A 195 0.66 -17.19 -13.54
C PHE A 195 1.78 -16.22 -13.21
N SER A 196 2.88 -16.71 -12.71
CA SER A 196 4.08 -15.91 -12.47
C SER A 196 5.22 -16.28 -13.41
N LYS A 197 5.97 -15.28 -13.81
CA LYS A 197 7.16 -15.39 -14.62
C LYS A 197 8.24 -14.49 -14.04
N THR A 198 9.41 -15.03 -13.82
CA THR A 198 10.54 -14.28 -13.25
C THR A 198 11.70 -14.32 -14.24
N THR A 199 12.35 -13.18 -14.44
CA THR A 199 13.58 -13.07 -15.23
C THR A 199 14.68 -12.51 -14.34
N GLU A 200 15.71 -13.31 -14.12
CA GLU A 200 16.89 -12.94 -13.38
C GLU A 200 18.14 -13.20 -14.23
N ASN A 201 19.02 -12.22 -14.37
CA ASN A 201 20.24 -12.30 -15.19
C ASN A 201 19.98 -12.80 -16.63
N GLY A 202 18.82 -12.42 -17.22
CA GLY A 202 18.43 -12.82 -18.57
C GLY A 202 17.87 -14.25 -18.69
N LEU A 203 17.79 -15.01 -17.59
CA LEU A 203 17.18 -16.35 -17.57
C LEU A 203 15.72 -16.26 -17.11
N GLU A 204 14.83 -16.83 -17.92
CA GLU A 204 13.39 -16.88 -17.64
C GLU A 204 13.03 -18.17 -16.89
N LYS A 205 12.30 -18.01 -15.77
CA LYS A 205 11.68 -19.11 -15.02
C LYS A 205 10.17 -18.89 -14.99
N LYS A 206 9.40 -19.82 -15.56
CA LYS A 206 7.93 -19.81 -15.51
C LYS A 206 7.45 -20.73 -14.40
N GLU A 207 6.56 -20.21 -13.56
CA GLU A 207 5.91 -20.98 -12.49
C GLU A 207 4.38 -20.97 -12.71
N SER A 208 3.73 -22.10 -12.45
CA SER A 208 2.26 -22.19 -12.47
C SER A 208 1.70 -21.60 -11.17
N GLY A 209 0.63 -20.84 -11.28
CA GLY A 209 0.07 -20.08 -10.19
C GLY A 209 -1.17 -20.67 -9.55
N GLU A 210 -1.76 -19.90 -8.69
CA GLU A 210 -2.91 -20.18 -7.85
C GLU A 210 -4.23 -19.98 -8.62
N ILE A 211 -5.25 -20.76 -8.26
CA ILE A 211 -6.63 -20.57 -8.74
C ILE A 211 -7.44 -19.99 -7.58
N VAL A 212 -8.12 -18.88 -7.82
CA VAL A 212 -9.04 -18.23 -6.89
C VAL A 212 -10.46 -18.35 -7.46
N GLU A 213 -11.40 -18.80 -6.64
CA GLU A 213 -12.82 -18.82 -6.97
C GLU A 213 -13.54 -17.71 -6.20
N TYR A 214 -14.43 -16.99 -6.89
CA TYR A 214 -15.23 -15.92 -6.29
C TYR A 214 -16.64 -16.44 -6.01
N THR A 215 -17.13 -16.17 -4.81
CA THR A 215 -18.52 -16.42 -4.43
C THR A 215 -19.21 -15.09 -4.10
N TYR A 216 -20.37 -14.83 -4.69
CA TYR A 216 -21.17 -13.61 -4.54
C TYR A 216 -22.50 -13.89 -3.85
#